data_3a1667bde534c531b029cab8fa6407b1
#
_entry.id   3a1667bde534c531b029cab8fa6407b1
#
_cell.length_a   1.000
_cell.length_b   1.000
_cell.length_c   1.000
_cell.angle_alpha   90.00
_cell.angle_beta   90.00
_cell.angle_gamma   90.00
#
_symmetry.space_group_name_H-M   'P 1'
#
loop_
_entity.id
_entity.type
_entity.pdbx_description
1 polymer ?
#
loop_
_entity_poly.entity_id
_entity_poly.type
_entity_poly.pdbx_seq_one_letter_code
_entity_poly.pdbx_strand_id
1 'polypeptide(L)'
;MATSQQAQPPRGWLPHEREHLAAADLHRAALSAAPVPGADLRRANLHEAWLRDSCLHAADLREADLHGAHLEGADLDAADLRGANLKGADLQGATFSPETAWPAGFDPLAAGARRA
;
A
#
# COMPACT_ATOMS: atom_id res chain seq x y z
N MET A 1 5.44 12.09 -22.53
CA MET A 1 5.67 12.88 -21.34
C MET A 1 4.72 12.48 -20.26
N ALA A 2 3.46 12.72 -20.43
CA ALA A 2 2.49 12.37 -19.40
C ALA A 2 2.50 10.89 -19.09
N THR A 3 2.70 10.05 -20.10
CA THR A 3 2.70 8.61 -19.88
C THR A 3 3.85 8.15 -19.00
N SER A 4 5.01 8.76 -19.13
CA SER A 4 6.12 8.35 -18.29
C SER A 4 5.86 8.69 -16.83
N GLN A 5 5.12 9.75 -16.57
CA GLN A 5 4.78 10.10 -15.20
C GLN A 5 3.81 9.11 -14.59
N GLN A 6 2.95 8.52 -15.40
CA GLN A 6 2.03 7.51 -14.90
C GLN A 6 2.74 6.23 -14.53
N ALA A 7 3.85 5.93 -15.19
CA ALA A 7 4.61 4.73 -14.93
C ALA A 7 5.62 4.90 -13.81
N GLN A 8 5.78 6.11 -13.29
CA GLN A 8 6.77 6.40 -12.27
C GLN A 8 6.09 6.78 -10.96
N PRO A 9 6.71 6.45 -9.84
CA PRO A 9 6.17 6.87 -8.55
C PRO A 9 6.11 8.38 -8.48
N PRO A 10 5.16 8.93 -7.70
CA PRO A 10 5.13 10.35 -7.46
C PRO A 10 6.41 10.82 -6.78
N ARG A 11 6.64 12.10 -6.85
CA ARG A 11 7.71 12.70 -6.08
C ARG A 11 7.50 12.37 -4.61
N GLY A 12 8.54 12.06 -3.90
CA GLY A 12 8.44 11.62 -2.52
C GLY A 12 8.52 10.12 -2.36
N TRP A 13 8.42 9.38 -3.45
CA TRP A 13 8.63 7.94 -3.43
C TRP A 13 10.08 7.57 -3.55
N LEU A 14 10.96 8.55 -3.78
CA LEU A 14 12.39 8.32 -3.81
C LEU A 14 12.86 7.91 -2.41
N PRO A 15 13.89 7.05 -2.31
CA PRO A 15 14.30 6.52 -1.01
C PRO A 15 14.54 7.58 0.06
N HIS A 16 15.07 8.71 -0.31
CA HIS A 16 15.39 9.77 0.66
C HIS A 16 14.20 10.65 1.00
N GLU A 17 13.04 10.42 0.37
CA GLU A 17 11.84 11.23 0.61
C GLU A 17 10.66 10.41 1.13
N ARG A 18 10.86 9.11 1.40
CA ARG A 18 9.76 8.24 1.80
C ARG A 18 9.06 8.69 3.06
N GLU A 19 9.78 9.33 3.95
CA GLU A 19 9.21 9.77 5.22
C GLU A 19 8.25 10.94 5.07
N HIS A 20 8.15 11.52 3.88
CA HIS A 20 7.29 12.67 3.66
C HIS A 20 5.94 12.30 3.06
N LEU A 21 5.60 11.03 3.04
CA LEU A 21 4.33 10.58 2.44
C LEU A 21 3.18 10.49 3.44
N ALA A 22 3.45 10.74 4.72
CA ALA A 22 2.38 10.72 5.71
C ALA A 22 1.32 11.76 5.36
N ALA A 23 0.05 11.35 5.40
CA ALA A 23 -1.10 12.17 5.05
C ALA A 23 -1.09 12.67 3.60
N ALA A 24 -0.23 12.12 2.74
CA ALA A 24 -0.16 12.52 1.33
C ALA A 24 -1.46 12.14 0.62
N ASP A 25 -1.85 12.96 -0.35
CA ASP A 25 -3.00 12.67 -1.19
C ASP A 25 -2.52 11.89 -2.41
N LEU A 26 -2.71 10.57 -2.35
CA LEU A 26 -2.31 9.66 -3.41
C LEU A 26 -3.54 8.95 -4.02
N HIS A 27 -4.67 9.60 -3.92
CA HIS A 27 -5.94 9.09 -4.44
C HIS A 27 -5.79 8.74 -5.93
N ARG A 28 -6.10 7.48 -6.25
CA ARG A 28 -5.99 6.94 -7.62
C ARG A 28 -4.59 6.99 -8.21
N ALA A 29 -3.58 7.17 -7.37
CA ALA A 29 -2.20 7.25 -7.88
C ALA A 29 -1.81 5.95 -8.58
N ALA A 30 -1.02 6.08 -9.65
CA ALA A 30 -0.54 4.92 -10.42
C ALA A 30 0.79 4.48 -9.82
N LEU A 31 0.72 3.53 -8.89
CA LEU A 31 1.87 3.08 -8.11
C LEU A 31 2.15 1.60 -8.31
N SER A 32 1.60 1.00 -9.38
CA SER A 32 1.82 -0.41 -9.64
C SER A 32 3.31 -0.70 -9.77
N ALA A 33 3.75 -1.77 -9.11
CA ALA A 33 5.14 -2.21 -9.06
C ALA A 33 6.08 -1.18 -8.43
N ALA A 34 5.55 -0.16 -7.72
CA ALA A 34 6.40 0.83 -7.07
C ALA A 34 7.22 0.20 -5.95
N PRO A 35 8.54 0.47 -5.91
CA PRO A 35 9.38 -0.07 -4.85
C PRO A 35 9.46 0.92 -3.69
N VAL A 36 8.55 0.79 -2.73
CA VAL A 36 8.49 1.73 -1.60
C VAL A 36 8.58 1.03 -0.25
N PRO A 37 9.57 0.12 -0.07
CA PRO A 37 9.71 -0.55 1.21
C PRO A 37 9.99 0.46 2.31
N GLY A 38 9.37 0.26 3.46
CA GLY A 38 9.58 1.12 4.61
C GLY A 38 8.98 2.51 4.48
N ALA A 39 8.13 2.75 3.48
CA ALA A 39 7.55 4.07 3.27
C ALA A 39 6.68 4.47 4.46
N ASP A 40 6.71 5.75 4.81
CA ASP A 40 5.81 6.32 5.81
C ASP A 40 4.56 6.80 5.08
N LEU A 41 3.52 6.01 5.16
CA LEU A 41 2.24 6.29 4.51
C LEU A 41 1.11 6.43 5.53
N ARG A 42 1.47 6.79 6.75
CA ARG A 42 0.45 6.96 7.81
C ARG A 42 -0.58 7.98 7.37
N ARG A 43 -1.85 7.61 7.49
CA ARG A 43 -2.99 8.48 7.16
C ARG A 43 -2.99 8.99 5.73
N ALA A 44 -2.21 8.37 4.85
CA ALA A 44 -2.21 8.74 3.44
C ALA A 44 -3.57 8.43 2.82
N ASN A 45 -3.98 9.25 1.88
CA ASN A 45 -5.18 8.99 1.11
C ASN A 45 -4.78 8.15 -0.11
N LEU A 46 -5.03 6.86 -0.03
CA LEU A 46 -4.73 5.90 -1.10
C LEU A 46 -6.03 5.33 -1.68
N HIS A 47 -7.13 6.06 -1.55
CA HIS A 47 -8.44 5.66 -2.06
C HIS A 47 -8.32 5.32 -3.55
N GLU A 48 -8.68 4.09 -3.90
CA GLU A 48 -8.64 3.59 -5.27
C GLU A 48 -7.26 3.66 -5.95
N ALA A 49 -6.19 3.72 -5.15
CA ALA A 49 -4.84 3.75 -5.71
C ALA A 49 -4.52 2.41 -6.38
N TRP A 50 -3.67 2.46 -7.40
CA TRP A 50 -3.19 1.29 -8.11
C TRP A 50 -1.85 0.88 -7.51
N LEU A 51 -1.87 -0.18 -6.69
CA LEU A 51 -0.69 -0.67 -5.98
C LEU A 51 -0.39 -2.13 -6.33
N ARG A 52 -0.82 -2.56 -7.51
CA ARG A 52 -0.59 -3.95 -7.92
C ARG A 52 0.89 -4.23 -8.01
N ASP A 53 1.30 -5.35 -7.41
CA ASP A 53 2.69 -5.81 -7.43
C ASP A 53 3.68 -4.83 -6.82
N SER A 54 3.20 -3.86 -6.03
CA SER A 54 4.11 -2.91 -5.38
C SER A 54 4.82 -3.58 -4.21
N CYS A 55 5.99 -3.04 -3.87
CA CYS A 55 6.72 -3.48 -2.69
C CYS A 55 6.40 -2.53 -1.54
N LEU A 56 5.61 -3.02 -0.60
CA LEU A 56 5.25 -2.28 0.61
C LEU A 56 5.81 -2.96 1.86
N HIS A 57 6.90 -3.70 1.68
CA HIS A 57 7.57 -4.38 2.78
C HIS A 57 7.91 -3.39 3.89
N ALA A 58 7.46 -3.70 5.09
CA ALA A 58 7.71 -2.89 6.29
C ALA A 58 7.16 -1.45 6.19
N ALA A 59 6.25 -1.17 5.25
CA ALA A 59 5.65 0.15 5.13
C ALA A 59 4.75 0.43 6.33
N ASP A 60 4.67 1.69 6.72
CA ASP A 60 3.78 2.15 7.77
C ASP A 60 2.54 2.72 7.13
N LEU A 61 1.45 1.94 7.16
CA LEU A 61 0.17 2.30 6.56
C LEU A 61 -0.89 2.54 7.64
N ARG A 62 -0.45 2.85 8.85
CA ARG A 62 -1.42 3.05 9.94
C ARG A 62 -2.39 4.16 9.59
N GLU A 63 -3.68 3.84 9.74
CA GLU A 63 -4.76 4.79 9.51
C GLU A 63 -4.82 5.32 8.08
N ALA A 64 -4.17 4.64 7.13
CA ALA A 64 -4.27 5.02 5.73
C ALA A 64 -5.64 4.66 5.18
N ASP A 65 -6.12 5.45 4.22
CA ASP A 65 -7.36 5.15 3.53
C ASP A 65 -7.04 4.36 2.26
N LEU A 66 -7.27 3.07 2.32
CA LEU A 66 -7.05 2.16 1.20
C LEU A 66 -8.37 1.66 0.61
N HIS A 67 -9.46 2.41 0.84
CA HIS A 67 -10.78 2.04 0.33
C HIS A 67 -10.71 1.88 -1.19
N GLY A 68 -11.10 0.71 -1.68
CA GLY A 68 -11.09 0.43 -3.11
C GLY A 68 -9.73 0.31 -3.76
N ALA A 69 -8.65 0.31 -2.98
CA ALA A 69 -7.30 0.24 -3.54
C ALA A 69 -7.04 -1.12 -4.19
N HIS A 70 -6.19 -1.12 -5.21
CA HIS A 70 -5.80 -2.32 -5.94
C HIS A 70 -4.45 -2.78 -5.41
N LEU A 71 -4.48 -3.78 -4.52
CA LEU A 71 -3.30 -4.33 -3.87
C LEU A 71 -2.96 -5.74 -4.36
N GLU A 72 -3.48 -6.11 -5.52
CA GLU A 72 -3.25 -7.46 -6.04
C GLU A 72 -1.75 -7.71 -6.21
N GLY A 73 -1.28 -8.79 -5.63
CA GLY A 73 0.13 -9.16 -5.73
C GLY A 73 1.11 -8.28 -4.95
N ALA A 74 0.63 -7.32 -4.19
CA ALA A 74 1.51 -6.43 -3.43
C ALA A 74 2.23 -7.20 -2.32
N ASP A 75 3.45 -6.78 -2.01
CA ASP A 75 4.23 -7.33 -0.90
C ASP A 75 3.93 -6.50 0.34
N LEU A 76 3.18 -7.09 1.27
CA LEU A 76 2.82 -6.42 2.53
C LEU A 76 3.54 -7.05 3.72
N ASP A 77 4.61 -7.78 3.48
CA ASP A 77 5.36 -8.41 4.56
C ASP A 77 5.84 -7.35 5.55
N ALA A 78 5.55 -7.59 6.82
CA ALA A 78 5.94 -6.70 7.92
C ALA A 78 5.32 -5.29 7.84
N ALA A 79 4.36 -5.07 6.95
CA ALA A 79 3.68 -3.78 6.86
C ALA A 79 2.75 -3.59 8.06
N ASP A 80 2.56 -2.35 8.48
CA ASP A 80 1.68 -2.01 9.59
C ASP A 80 0.44 -1.33 9.02
N LEU A 81 -0.69 -2.06 9.06
CA LEU A 81 -1.96 -1.58 8.54
C LEU A 81 -2.98 -1.31 9.65
N ARG A 82 -2.53 -1.15 10.88
CA ARG A 82 -3.46 -0.92 12.00
C ARG A 82 -4.25 0.36 11.75
N GLY A 83 -5.56 0.26 11.88
CA GLY A 83 -6.44 1.39 11.66
C GLY A 83 -6.67 1.76 10.20
N ALA A 84 -6.04 1.07 9.25
CA ALA A 84 -6.25 1.34 7.84
C ALA A 84 -7.65 0.92 7.41
N ASN A 85 -8.21 1.66 6.45
CA ASN A 85 -9.49 1.33 5.85
C ASN A 85 -9.24 0.50 4.59
N LEU A 86 -9.51 -0.80 4.67
CA LEU A 86 -9.34 -1.73 3.55
C LEU A 86 -10.65 -2.10 2.88
N LYS A 87 -11.71 -1.35 3.14
CA LYS A 87 -13.03 -1.66 2.59
C LYS A 87 -12.96 -1.62 1.07
N GLY A 88 -13.38 -2.70 0.43
CA GLY A 88 -13.39 -2.77 -1.03
C GLY A 88 -12.02 -2.91 -1.68
N ALA A 89 -10.95 -2.97 -0.90
CA ALA A 89 -9.62 -3.18 -1.45
C ALA A 89 -9.49 -4.60 -1.99
N ASP A 90 -8.72 -4.75 -3.08
CA ASP A 90 -8.46 -6.05 -3.68
C ASP A 90 -7.08 -6.50 -3.25
N LEU A 91 -7.03 -7.57 -2.46
CA LEU A 91 -5.78 -8.13 -1.94
C LEU A 91 -5.43 -9.47 -2.56
N GLN A 92 -6.03 -9.80 -3.69
CA GLN A 92 -5.82 -11.09 -4.32
C GLN A 92 -4.34 -11.31 -4.62
N GLY A 93 -3.75 -12.35 -4.03
CA GLY A 93 -2.34 -12.67 -4.25
C GLY A 93 -1.35 -11.77 -3.53
N ALA A 94 -1.80 -10.78 -2.76
CA ALA A 94 -0.90 -10.00 -1.92
C ALA A 94 -0.27 -10.91 -0.88
N THR A 95 1.01 -10.67 -0.55
CA THR A 95 1.70 -11.49 0.44
C THR A 95 1.80 -10.77 1.77
N PHE A 96 1.84 -11.55 2.84
CA PHE A 96 2.01 -10.99 4.18
C PHE A 96 2.80 -11.99 5.04
N SER A 97 3.40 -11.48 6.10
CA SER A 97 4.19 -12.27 7.03
C SER A 97 3.55 -12.22 8.42
N PRO A 98 4.06 -13.03 9.38
CA PRO A 98 3.56 -12.94 10.75
C PRO A 98 3.72 -11.56 11.36
N GLU A 99 4.67 -10.75 10.88
CA GLU A 99 4.89 -9.40 11.36
C GLU A 99 3.91 -8.39 10.79
N THR A 100 3.17 -8.75 9.74
CA THR A 100 2.17 -7.82 9.17
C THR A 100 1.06 -7.58 10.17
N ALA A 101 0.82 -6.31 10.49
CA ALA A 101 -0.26 -5.94 11.40
C ALA A 101 -1.47 -5.47 10.59
N TRP A 102 -2.61 -6.06 10.85
CA TRP A 102 -3.84 -5.80 10.09
C TRP A 102 -4.82 -4.98 10.93
N PRO A 103 -5.76 -4.30 10.29
CA PRO A 103 -6.84 -3.65 11.04
C PRO A 103 -7.61 -4.67 11.88
N ALA A 104 -8.18 -4.23 12.98
CA ALA A 104 -8.95 -5.10 13.86
C ALA A 104 -10.07 -5.79 13.07
N GLY A 105 -10.18 -7.11 13.24
CA GLY A 105 -11.23 -7.89 12.61
C GLY A 105 -11.02 -8.21 11.14
N PHE A 106 -9.92 -7.78 10.55
CA PHE A 106 -9.65 -8.08 9.14
C PHE A 106 -9.02 -9.46 9.00
N ASP A 107 -9.52 -10.23 8.04
CA ASP A 107 -9.01 -11.57 7.74
C ASP A 107 -8.31 -11.54 6.38
N PRO A 108 -6.97 -11.49 6.36
CA PRO A 108 -6.26 -11.39 5.09
C PRO A 108 -6.43 -12.63 4.21
N LEU A 109 -6.51 -13.81 4.80
CA LEU A 109 -6.67 -15.03 4.00
C LEU A 109 -8.04 -15.04 3.32
N ALA A 110 -9.09 -14.61 4.02
CA ALA A 110 -10.41 -14.51 3.40
C ALA A 110 -10.44 -13.49 2.29
N ALA A 111 -9.56 -12.50 2.35
CA ALA A 111 -9.47 -11.46 1.33
C ALA A 111 -8.62 -11.88 0.13
N GLY A 112 -8.07 -13.09 0.13
CA GLY A 112 -7.27 -13.58 -0.99
C GLY A 112 -5.78 -13.36 -0.84
N ALA A 113 -5.32 -12.78 0.26
CA ALA A 113 -3.90 -12.61 0.50
C ALA A 113 -3.27 -13.96 0.87
N ARG A 114 -1.96 -14.04 0.69
CA ARG A 114 -1.21 -15.28 0.87
C ARG A 114 -0.07 -15.06 1.85
N ARG A 115 0.19 -16.09 2.65
CA ARG A 115 1.37 -16.04 3.53
C ARG A 115 2.64 -16.12 2.69
N ALA A 116 3.57 -15.27 3.06
CA ALA A 116 4.86 -15.24 2.38
C ALA A 116 5.65 -16.51 2.65
#